data_ab8bc75f4ebbf595949be8cb1545cc5d
#
_entry.id   ab8bc75f4ebbf595949be8cb1545cc5d
#
_cell.length_a   1.000
_cell.length_b   1.000
_cell.length_c   1.000
_cell.angle_alpha   90.00
_cell.angle_beta   90.00
_cell.angle_gamma   90.00
#
_symmetry.space_group_name_H-M   'P 1'
#
loop_
_entity.id
_entity.type
_entity.pdbx_description
1 polymer ?
#
loop_
_entity_poly.entity_id
_entity_poly.type
_entity_poly.pdbx_seq_one_letter_code
_entity_poly.pdbx_strand_id
1 'polypeptide(L)'
;MDKIYLFIAVSILGFTGCADILYKEKPPVDLWGEFYAIETTRTLILNGNELSGPIPHEIGELVNLITLDLSNNQLTGEIPAQIGNLTNLKVLDLHNNQLMGEIPPEIGNLTNLKTLNLTENQLTGIIPNEICNQGDISPELGNNQFCIPYPTCIGQNIGQQDLHNCSFELWGESYLVGNTQTLVLSGNELTGPIPPEIGNFINLTTLD
;
A
#
# COMPACT_ATOMS: atom_id res chain seq x y z
N MET A 1 15.90 27.89 12.23
CA MET A 1 15.90 29.05 11.30
C MET A 1 14.64 28.90 10.47
N ASP A 2 13.62 29.70 10.83
CA ASP A 2 12.32 29.64 10.18
C ASP A 2 12.45 30.13 8.75
N LYS A 3 12.28 29.21 7.78
CA LYS A 3 12.15 29.58 6.38
C LYS A 3 10.79 30.23 6.19
N ILE A 4 10.73 31.55 6.30
CA ILE A 4 9.56 32.34 5.93
C ILE A 4 9.47 32.29 4.41
N TYR A 5 8.54 31.49 3.88
CA TYR A 5 8.16 31.57 2.49
C TYR A 5 7.40 32.86 2.25
N LEU A 6 8.09 33.82 1.65
CA LEU A 6 7.51 35.11 1.24
C LEU A 6 6.56 34.85 0.08
N PHE A 7 5.26 34.79 0.36
CA PHE A 7 4.24 34.91 -0.68
C PHE A 7 4.38 36.31 -1.30
N ILE A 8 4.97 36.37 -2.50
CA ILE A 8 4.98 37.60 -3.28
C ILE A 8 3.55 37.80 -3.81
N ALA A 9 2.75 38.49 -3.03
CA ALA A 9 1.56 39.12 -3.56
C ALA A 9 2.02 40.24 -4.49
N VAL A 10 2.05 39.97 -5.79
CA VAL A 10 2.22 41.03 -6.80
C VAL A 10 0.93 41.84 -6.81
N SER A 11 0.86 42.87 -5.98
CA SER A 11 -0.15 43.92 -6.11
C SER A 11 0.21 44.77 -7.31
N ILE A 12 -0.34 44.45 -8.47
CA ILE A 12 -0.34 45.34 -9.61
C ILE A 12 -1.43 46.40 -9.35
N LEU A 13 -0.98 47.57 -8.96
CA LEU A 13 -1.83 48.74 -8.89
C LEU A 13 -2.38 49.13 -10.29
N GLY A 14 -3.70 49.11 -10.41
CA GLY A 14 -4.43 49.95 -11.33
C GLY A 14 -4.73 49.38 -12.73
N PHE A 15 -5.76 48.50 -12.80
CA PHE A 15 -6.66 48.52 -13.98
C PHE A 15 -8.07 48.09 -13.49
N THR A 16 -8.98 49.03 -13.49
CA THR A 16 -10.41 48.81 -13.29
C THR A 16 -10.97 48.07 -14.50
N GLY A 17 -11.45 46.83 -14.34
CA GLY A 17 -12.32 46.21 -15.31
C GLY A 17 -12.02 44.83 -15.87
N CYS A 18 -11.21 44.05 -15.20
CA CYS A 18 -11.16 42.59 -15.47
C CYS A 18 -11.46 41.83 -14.17
N ALA A 19 -12.46 40.98 -14.24
CA ALA A 19 -12.78 40.06 -13.16
C ALA A 19 -11.49 39.33 -12.78
N ASP A 20 -11.04 39.50 -11.53
CA ASP A 20 -9.93 38.77 -10.93
C ASP A 20 -10.20 37.28 -11.03
N ILE A 21 -9.71 36.64 -12.08
CA ILE A 21 -9.48 35.22 -12.05
C ILE A 21 -8.27 35.04 -11.14
N LEU A 22 -8.53 35.12 -9.83
CA LEU A 22 -7.59 34.62 -8.83
C LEU A 22 -7.45 33.13 -9.08
N TYR A 23 -6.47 32.76 -9.86
CA TYR A 23 -5.97 31.37 -9.89
C TYR A 23 -5.44 31.12 -8.48
N LYS A 24 -6.31 30.61 -7.63
CA LYS A 24 -5.96 30.23 -6.26
C LYS A 24 -5.19 28.91 -6.39
N GLU A 25 -3.88 29.03 -6.65
CA GLU A 25 -3.00 27.86 -6.60
C GLU A 25 -3.23 27.18 -5.24
N LYS A 26 -3.45 25.89 -5.28
CA LYS A 26 -3.51 25.09 -4.04
C LYS A 26 -2.17 25.24 -3.32
N PRO A 27 -2.17 25.33 -1.99
CA PRO A 27 -0.92 25.33 -1.24
C PRO A 27 -0.13 24.06 -1.56
N PRO A 28 1.20 24.13 -1.56
CA PRO A 28 2.02 22.94 -1.76
C PRO A 28 1.83 21.95 -0.60
N VAL A 29 2.04 20.69 -0.90
CA VAL A 29 1.98 19.59 0.08
C VAL A 29 3.31 19.51 0.81
N ASP A 30 3.27 19.41 2.14
CA ASP A 30 4.44 19.12 2.98
C ASP A 30 4.59 17.60 3.11
N LEU A 31 5.71 17.07 2.63
CA LEU A 31 6.09 15.67 2.82
C LEU A 31 7.48 15.63 3.45
N TRP A 32 7.56 15.13 4.67
CA TRP A 32 8.80 15.02 5.46
C TRP A 32 9.60 16.34 5.56
N GLY A 33 8.89 17.49 5.62
CA GLY A 33 9.49 18.83 5.74
C GLY A 33 9.91 19.46 4.42
N GLU A 34 9.66 18.82 3.29
CA GLU A 34 9.85 19.40 1.95
C GLU A 34 8.49 19.67 1.28
N PHE A 35 8.41 20.75 0.52
CA PHE A 35 7.17 21.23 -0.07
C PHE A 35 7.08 20.92 -1.57
N TYR A 36 5.99 20.28 -1.99
CA TYR A 36 5.77 19.85 -3.37
C TYR A 36 4.52 20.51 -3.95
N ALA A 37 4.66 21.13 -5.12
CA ALA A 37 3.55 21.79 -5.80
C ALA A 37 2.60 20.75 -6.43
N ILE A 38 1.31 20.80 -6.05
CA ILE A 38 0.30 19.83 -6.48
C ILE A 38 0.16 19.81 -8.01
N GLU A 39 0.13 20.98 -8.63
CA GLU A 39 -0.15 21.11 -10.07
C GLU A 39 0.99 20.60 -10.98
N THR A 40 2.22 20.68 -10.51
CA THR A 40 3.41 20.46 -11.36
C THR A 40 4.23 19.24 -10.99
N THR A 41 4.08 18.67 -9.78
CA THR A 41 4.83 17.51 -9.34
C THR A 41 4.37 16.26 -10.06
N ARG A 42 5.22 15.69 -10.93
CA ARG A 42 4.95 14.49 -11.70
C ARG A 42 5.85 13.32 -11.34
N THR A 43 6.96 13.59 -10.72
CA THR A 43 7.96 12.58 -10.34
C THR A 43 8.45 12.90 -8.95
N LEU A 44 8.38 11.92 -8.07
CA LEU A 44 8.91 11.98 -6.72
C LEU A 44 9.79 10.75 -6.51
N ILE A 45 11.10 10.95 -6.56
CA ILE A 45 12.12 9.91 -6.38
C ILE A 45 12.93 10.29 -5.14
N LEU A 46 12.64 9.62 -4.04
CA LEU A 46 13.23 9.83 -2.73
C LEU A 46 13.85 8.53 -2.17
N ASN A 47 14.26 7.64 -3.06
CA ASN A 47 14.88 6.38 -2.66
C ASN A 47 16.23 6.60 -1.95
N GLY A 48 16.49 5.85 -0.87
CA GLY A 48 17.76 5.90 -0.15
C GLY A 48 18.05 7.22 0.58
N ASN A 49 17.04 7.99 0.97
CA ASN A 49 17.18 9.29 1.64
C ASN A 49 17.01 9.24 3.16
N GLU A 50 17.08 8.05 3.77
CA GLU A 50 16.92 7.86 5.22
C GLU A 50 15.57 8.39 5.76
N LEU A 51 14.56 8.47 4.90
CA LEU A 51 13.21 8.86 5.32
C LEU A 51 12.68 7.89 6.38
N SER A 52 12.07 8.43 7.42
CA SER A 52 11.52 7.64 8.53
C SER A 52 10.13 8.12 8.93
N GLY A 53 9.43 7.30 9.72
CA GLY A 53 8.04 7.55 10.09
C GLY A 53 7.05 7.13 9.00
N PRO A 54 5.77 7.46 9.15
CA PRO A 54 4.73 7.05 8.21
C PRO A 54 4.82 7.80 6.88
N ILE A 55 4.26 7.18 5.84
CA ILE A 55 3.98 7.88 4.58
C ILE A 55 2.85 8.88 4.85
N PRO A 56 3.06 10.20 4.67
CA PRO A 56 2.02 11.19 4.91
C PRO A 56 0.83 10.96 3.95
N HIS A 57 -0.40 10.97 4.48
CA HIS A 57 -1.59 10.78 3.67
C HIS A 57 -1.81 11.90 2.63
N GLU A 58 -1.20 13.05 2.87
CA GLU A 58 -1.16 14.19 1.95
C GLU A 58 -0.48 13.87 0.62
N ILE A 59 0.30 12.79 0.54
CA ILE A 59 0.88 12.33 -0.73
C ILE A 59 -0.19 12.11 -1.81
N GLY A 60 -1.40 11.71 -1.37
CA GLY A 60 -2.55 11.51 -2.25
C GLY A 60 -3.10 12.79 -2.88
N GLU A 61 -2.63 13.97 -2.47
CA GLU A 61 -2.98 15.25 -3.10
C GLU A 61 -2.17 15.51 -4.38
N LEU A 62 -1.03 14.82 -4.54
CA LEU A 62 -0.16 14.96 -5.72
C LEU A 62 -0.72 14.18 -6.92
N VAL A 63 -1.97 14.44 -7.29
CA VAL A 63 -2.75 13.69 -8.29
C VAL A 63 -2.12 13.64 -9.69
N ASN A 64 -1.13 14.48 -9.96
CA ASN A 64 -0.40 14.49 -11.23
C ASN A 64 0.86 13.60 -11.22
N LEU A 65 1.14 12.88 -10.12
CA LEU A 65 2.27 11.97 -10.05
C LEU A 65 2.18 10.85 -11.09
N ILE A 66 3.31 10.61 -11.74
CA ILE A 66 3.53 9.51 -12.68
C ILE A 66 4.47 8.47 -12.07
N THR A 67 5.44 8.94 -11.27
CA THR A 67 6.42 8.09 -10.60
C THR A 67 6.50 8.47 -9.13
N LEU A 68 6.35 7.47 -8.27
CA LEU A 68 6.60 7.55 -6.84
C LEU A 68 7.57 6.42 -6.46
N ASP A 69 8.78 6.80 -6.09
CA ASP A 69 9.82 5.89 -5.62
C ASP A 69 10.29 6.35 -4.23
N LEU A 70 9.88 5.59 -3.22
CA LEU A 70 10.24 5.76 -1.80
C LEU A 70 11.06 4.57 -1.30
N SER A 71 11.60 3.77 -2.19
CA SER A 71 12.33 2.55 -1.85
C SER A 71 13.59 2.81 -1.03
N ASN A 72 14.09 1.77 -0.35
CA ASN A 72 15.33 1.83 0.41
C ASN A 72 15.37 2.95 1.47
N ASN A 73 14.32 3.05 2.27
CA ASN A 73 14.19 4.02 3.36
C ASN A 73 13.89 3.30 4.70
N GLN A 74 13.51 4.04 5.70
CA GLN A 74 13.13 3.53 7.03
C GLN A 74 11.65 3.87 7.32
N LEU A 75 10.81 3.89 6.30
CA LEU A 75 9.40 4.23 6.43
C LEU A 75 8.65 3.15 7.22
N THR A 76 7.77 3.60 8.10
CA THR A 76 6.99 2.74 9.01
C THR A 76 5.49 3.01 8.86
N GLY A 77 4.66 2.24 9.59
CA GLY A 77 3.21 2.40 9.54
C GLY A 77 2.60 1.83 8.25
N GLU A 78 1.38 2.19 7.97
CA GLU A 78 0.57 1.64 6.89
C GLU A 78 0.79 2.39 5.57
N ILE A 79 0.49 1.72 4.45
CA ILE A 79 0.34 2.39 3.16
C ILE A 79 -0.98 3.17 3.23
N PRO A 80 -0.97 4.52 3.11
CA PRO A 80 -2.19 5.29 3.24
C PRO A 80 -3.15 5.03 2.07
N ALA A 81 -4.45 4.85 2.38
CA ALA A 81 -5.49 4.64 1.37
C ALA A 81 -5.52 5.74 0.29
N GLN A 82 -5.09 6.96 0.65
CA GLN A 82 -4.99 8.10 -0.26
C GLN A 82 -4.01 7.88 -1.42
N ILE A 83 -3.14 6.84 -1.35
CA ILE A 83 -2.31 6.45 -2.49
C ILE A 83 -3.16 6.14 -3.73
N GLY A 84 -4.38 5.61 -3.54
CA GLY A 84 -5.33 5.32 -4.60
C GLY A 84 -5.86 6.55 -5.36
N ASN A 85 -5.61 7.77 -4.85
CA ASN A 85 -5.95 9.01 -5.55
C ASN A 85 -4.98 9.33 -6.70
N LEU A 86 -3.81 8.68 -6.72
CA LEU A 86 -2.74 8.91 -7.70
C LEU A 86 -3.01 8.17 -9.01
N THR A 87 -4.17 8.35 -9.59
CA THR A 87 -4.65 7.58 -10.75
C THR A 87 -3.80 7.71 -12.02
N ASN A 88 -2.91 8.71 -12.09
CA ASN A 88 -1.94 8.87 -13.16
C ASN A 88 -0.64 8.08 -12.95
N LEU A 89 -0.49 7.41 -11.80
CA LEU A 89 0.74 6.73 -11.41
C LEU A 89 1.04 5.55 -12.34
N LYS A 90 2.29 5.46 -12.78
CA LYS A 90 2.82 4.35 -13.58
C LYS A 90 3.84 3.52 -12.82
N VAL A 91 4.52 4.11 -11.86
CA VAL A 91 5.50 3.44 -11.01
C VAL A 91 5.21 3.77 -9.56
N LEU A 92 4.99 2.74 -8.77
CA LEU A 92 4.92 2.79 -7.31
C LEU A 92 5.96 1.81 -6.77
N ASP A 93 7.01 2.36 -6.21
CA ASP A 93 8.08 1.57 -5.61
C ASP A 93 8.25 1.95 -4.14
N LEU A 94 7.93 1.00 -3.26
CA LEU A 94 8.02 1.12 -1.81
C LEU A 94 8.92 0.05 -1.22
N HIS A 95 9.72 -0.67 -2.04
CA HIS A 95 10.50 -1.81 -1.57
C HIS A 95 11.54 -1.42 -0.51
N ASN A 96 11.93 -2.40 0.30
CA ASN A 96 12.96 -2.25 1.33
C ASN A 96 12.66 -1.07 2.27
N ASN A 97 11.57 -1.22 3.04
CA ASN A 97 11.13 -0.32 4.10
C ASN A 97 10.67 -1.15 5.32
N GLN A 98 10.00 -0.51 6.27
CA GLN A 98 9.43 -1.15 7.46
C GLN A 98 7.91 -0.91 7.49
N LEU A 99 7.27 -0.86 6.32
CA LEU A 99 5.82 -0.67 6.20
C LEU A 99 5.09 -1.91 6.73
N MET A 100 4.00 -1.68 7.45
CA MET A 100 3.20 -2.72 8.11
C MET A 100 1.71 -2.56 7.78
N GLY A 101 0.88 -3.45 8.30
CA GLY A 101 -0.56 -3.45 8.02
C GLY A 101 -0.89 -4.04 6.66
N GLU A 102 -2.09 -3.80 6.20
CA GLU A 102 -2.62 -4.40 4.97
C GLU A 102 -2.38 -3.51 3.74
N ILE A 103 -2.43 -4.10 2.56
CA ILE A 103 -2.52 -3.33 1.32
C ILE A 103 -3.90 -2.70 1.26
N PRO A 104 -4.03 -1.35 1.14
CA PRO A 104 -5.33 -0.73 1.05
C PRO A 104 -6.02 -1.11 -0.28
N PRO A 105 -7.33 -1.45 -0.26
CA PRO A 105 -8.06 -1.81 -1.47
C PRO A 105 -8.07 -0.71 -2.54
N GLU A 106 -7.85 0.53 -2.15
CA GLU A 106 -7.72 1.68 -3.04
C GLU A 106 -6.54 1.56 -4.02
N ILE A 107 -5.59 0.63 -3.78
CA ILE A 107 -4.52 0.30 -4.74
C ILE A 107 -5.09 -0.10 -6.11
N GLY A 108 -6.28 -0.69 -6.13
CA GLY A 108 -7.01 -1.06 -7.35
C GLY A 108 -7.42 0.12 -8.24
N ASN A 109 -7.41 1.35 -7.70
CA ASN A 109 -7.70 2.56 -8.47
C ASN A 109 -6.55 2.98 -9.39
N LEU A 110 -5.35 2.42 -9.18
CA LEU A 110 -4.14 2.76 -9.95
C LEU A 110 -4.08 2.04 -11.30
N THR A 111 -5.11 2.16 -12.11
CA THR A 111 -5.28 1.41 -13.36
C THR A 111 -4.23 1.69 -14.44
N ASN A 112 -3.43 2.74 -14.29
CA ASN A 112 -2.33 3.08 -15.17
C ASN A 112 -0.97 2.52 -14.72
N LEU A 113 -0.93 1.82 -13.58
CA LEU A 113 0.30 1.31 -13.00
C LEU A 113 0.96 0.29 -13.93
N LYS A 114 2.29 0.34 -14.03
CA LYS A 114 3.11 -0.59 -14.81
C LYS A 114 4.12 -1.32 -13.94
N THR A 115 4.39 -0.75 -12.77
CA THR A 115 5.29 -1.32 -11.78
C THR A 115 4.72 -1.05 -10.40
N LEU A 116 4.45 -2.11 -9.67
CA LEU A 116 4.12 -2.11 -8.25
C LEU A 116 5.14 -2.98 -7.52
N ASN A 117 6.01 -2.35 -6.76
CA ASN A 117 6.99 -3.07 -5.94
C ASN A 117 6.79 -2.75 -4.46
N LEU A 118 6.36 -3.76 -3.69
CA LEU A 118 6.16 -3.71 -2.24
C LEU A 118 7.07 -4.69 -1.51
N THR A 119 8.07 -5.29 -2.20
CA THR A 119 8.94 -6.30 -1.60
C THR A 119 9.71 -5.79 -0.39
N GLU A 120 10.13 -6.72 0.47
CA GLU A 120 11.00 -6.41 1.63
C GLU A 120 10.39 -5.36 2.56
N ASN A 121 9.17 -5.66 3.05
CA ASN A 121 8.45 -4.89 4.06
C ASN A 121 7.90 -5.83 5.16
N GLN A 122 7.04 -5.32 6.01
CA GLN A 122 6.36 -6.07 7.09
C GLN A 122 4.84 -6.05 6.86
N LEU A 123 4.40 -5.99 5.61
CA LEU A 123 2.99 -5.96 5.25
C LEU A 123 2.32 -7.30 5.59
N THR A 124 1.10 -7.23 6.09
CA THR A 124 0.36 -8.37 6.66
C THR A 124 -1.04 -8.51 6.04
N GLY A 125 -1.81 -9.44 6.54
CA GLY A 125 -3.21 -9.62 6.17
C GLY A 125 -3.41 -10.30 4.82
N ILE A 126 -4.65 -10.29 4.37
CA ILE A 126 -5.05 -10.85 3.07
C ILE A 126 -4.88 -9.77 2.01
N ILE A 127 -4.25 -10.15 0.90
CA ILE A 127 -4.12 -9.24 -0.24
C ILE A 127 -5.50 -8.97 -0.82
N PRO A 128 -5.93 -7.70 -0.95
CA PRO A 128 -7.26 -7.36 -1.44
C PRO A 128 -7.43 -7.77 -2.91
N ASN A 129 -8.61 -8.26 -3.28
CA ASN A 129 -8.91 -8.64 -4.66
C ASN A 129 -8.81 -7.46 -5.64
N GLU A 130 -8.97 -6.25 -5.15
CA GLU A 130 -8.86 -4.99 -5.88
C GLU A 130 -7.47 -4.82 -6.50
N ILE A 131 -6.44 -5.48 -5.96
CA ILE A 131 -5.09 -5.48 -6.56
C ILE A 131 -5.10 -6.00 -8.00
N CYS A 132 -6.09 -6.80 -8.36
CA CYS A 132 -6.27 -7.28 -9.73
C CYS A 132 -6.75 -6.19 -10.71
N ASN A 133 -7.24 -5.07 -10.21
CA ASN A 133 -7.75 -3.95 -11.01
C ASN A 133 -6.67 -2.93 -11.36
N GLN A 134 -5.56 -2.91 -10.59
CA GLN A 134 -4.44 -2.05 -10.91
C GLN A 134 -3.75 -2.49 -12.20
N GLY A 135 -2.96 -1.61 -12.82
CA GLY A 135 -2.47 -1.83 -14.18
C GLY A 135 -1.28 -2.78 -14.33
N ASP A 136 -0.55 -3.08 -13.24
CA ASP A 136 0.58 -4.01 -13.28
C ASP A 136 0.08 -5.46 -13.20
N ILE A 137 0.43 -6.25 -14.19
CA ILE A 137 0.03 -7.67 -14.25
C ILE A 137 0.95 -8.61 -13.45
N SER A 138 2.01 -8.08 -12.86
CA SER A 138 3.06 -8.87 -12.21
C SER A 138 3.64 -8.12 -11.01
N PRO A 139 2.81 -7.70 -10.03
CA PRO A 139 3.29 -6.93 -8.88
C PRO A 139 4.30 -7.73 -8.06
N GLU A 140 5.34 -7.05 -7.58
CA GLU A 140 6.37 -7.62 -6.73
C GLU A 140 5.97 -7.46 -5.26
N LEU A 141 5.67 -8.57 -4.58
CA LEU A 141 5.09 -8.60 -3.24
C LEU A 141 5.89 -9.46 -2.25
N GLY A 142 7.01 -10.04 -2.66
CA GLY A 142 7.81 -10.98 -1.88
C GLY A 142 8.40 -10.38 -0.60
N ASN A 143 8.83 -11.26 0.31
CA ASN A 143 9.44 -10.89 1.58
C ASN A 143 8.55 -9.95 2.43
N ASN A 144 7.31 -10.38 2.61
CA ASN A 144 6.29 -9.77 3.47
C ASN A 144 5.63 -10.87 4.32
N GLN A 145 4.50 -10.58 4.94
CA GLN A 145 3.75 -11.48 5.81
C GLN A 145 2.29 -11.63 5.34
N PHE A 146 2.06 -11.63 4.04
CA PHE A 146 0.72 -11.78 3.50
C PHE A 146 0.16 -13.17 3.72
N CYS A 147 -1.08 -13.23 4.15
CA CYS A 147 -1.80 -14.47 4.39
C CYS A 147 -2.55 -14.95 3.14
N ILE A 148 -2.65 -16.25 3.00
CA ILE A 148 -3.51 -16.89 1.99
C ILE A 148 -4.99 -16.76 2.37
N PRO A 149 -5.95 -16.84 1.43
CA PRO A 149 -5.73 -17.10 0.01
C PRO A 149 -5.28 -15.86 -0.76
N TYR A 150 -4.49 -16.07 -1.79
CA TYR A 150 -4.03 -14.99 -2.66
C TYR A 150 -4.99 -14.77 -3.83
N PRO A 151 -5.20 -13.52 -4.30
CA PRO A 151 -5.97 -13.23 -5.49
C PRO A 151 -5.44 -13.98 -6.71
N THR A 152 -6.35 -14.49 -7.55
CA THR A 152 -6.00 -15.35 -8.69
C THR A 152 -5.12 -14.66 -9.74
N CYS A 153 -5.19 -13.34 -9.84
CA CYS A 153 -4.38 -12.54 -10.77
C CYS A 153 -2.90 -12.49 -10.42
N ILE A 154 -2.52 -12.68 -9.14
CA ILE A 154 -1.13 -12.67 -8.70
C ILE A 154 -0.42 -13.97 -9.08
N GLY A 155 -1.17 -15.07 -9.18
CA GLY A 155 -0.64 -16.38 -9.53
C GLY A 155 0.45 -16.84 -8.57
N GLN A 156 1.58 -17.33 -9.14
CA GLN A 156 2.73 -17.80 -8.36
C GLN A 156 3.76 -16.69 -8.08
N ASN A 157 3.51 -15.46 -8.52
CA ASN A 157 4.45 -14.33 -8.40
C ASN A 157 4.43 -13.65 -7.03
N ILE A 158 3.76 -14.26 -6.05
CA ILE A 158 3.65 -13.68 -4.69
C ILE A 158 5.02 -13.56 -4.00
N GLY A 159 6.01 -14.33 -4.42
CA GLY A 159 7.30 -14.41 -3.75
C GLY A 159 7.22 -15.13 -2.39
N GLN A 160 8.29 -15.05 -1.64
CA GLN A 160 8.36 -15.66 -0.30
C GLN A 160 7.56 -14.82 0.71
N GLN A 161 6.75 -15.49 1.54
CA GLN A 161 5.96 -14.86 2.61
C GLN A 161 6.24 -15.54 3.95
N ASP A 162 6.27 -14.75 5.02
CA ASP A 162 6.28 -15.28 6.38
C ASP A 162 4.84 -15.48 6.88
N LEU A 163 4.42 -16.72 6.98
CA LEU A 163 3.05 -17.10 7.36
C LEU A 163 2.88 -17.36 8.87
N HIS A 164 3.88 -17.05 9.70
CA HIS A 164 3.84 -17.36 11.14
C HIS A 164 2.65 -16.73 11.87
N ASN A 165 2.22 -15.56 11.42
CA ASN A 165 1.12 -14.81 12.02
C ASN A 165 -0.23 -15.03 11.31
N CYS A 166 -0.25 -15.85 10.25
CA CYS A 166 -1.48 -16.17 9.54
C CYS A 166 -2.30 -17.21 10.28
N SER A 167 -3.53 -16.88 10.64
CA SER A 167 -4.46 -17.80 11.29
C SER A 167 -5.80 -17.86 10.59
N PHE A 168 -6.45 -19.02 10.65
CA PHE A 168 -7.84 -19.19 10.26
C PHE A 168 -8.67 -19.68 11.43
N GLU A 169 -9.91 -19.21 11.47
CA GLU A 169 -10.88 -19.69 12.45
C GLU A 169 -11.64 -20.89 11.84
N LEU A 170 -11.58 -22.03 12.52
CA LEU A 170 -12.33 -23.22 12.17
C LEU A 170 -13.20 -23.61 13.35
N TRP A 171 -14.52 -23.61 13.17
CA TRP A 171 -15.50 -23.96 14.22
C TRP A 171 -15.31 -23.20 15.55
N GLY A 172 -14.89 -21.91 15.47
CA GLY A 172 -14.70 -21.02 16.63
C GLY A 172 -13.33 -21.11 17.29
N GLU A 173 -12.43 -21.95 16.77
CA GLU A 173 -11.04 -22.05 17.25
C GLU A 173 -10.07 -21.50 16.19
N SER A 174 -9.03 -20.78 16.62
CA SER A 174 -8.05 -20.15 15.76
C SER A 174 -6.80 -21.01 15.59
N TYR A 175 -6.42 -21.31 14.37
CA TYR A 175 -5.27 -22.16 14.02
C TYR A 175 -4.27 -21.41 13.15
N LEU A 176 -2.98 -21.46 13.52
CA LEU A 176 -1.90 -20.83 12.76
C LEU A 176 -1.55 -21.64 11.51
N VAL A 177 -1.62 -21.02 10.34
CA VAL A 177 -1.40 -21.65 9.03
C VAL A 177 0.00 -22.24 8.90
N GLY A 178 1.01 -21.47 9.28
CA GLY A 178 2.43 -21.86 9.13
C GLY A 178 2.88 -22.96 10.09
N ASN A 179 2.19 -23.15 11.22
CA ASN A 179 2.63 -24.02 12.30
C ASN A 179 1.78 -25.27 12.51
N THR A 180 0.54 -25.29 11.98
CA THR A 180 -0.37 -26.41 12.19
C THR A 180 0.02 -27.59 11.30
N GLN A 181 0.58 -28.63 11.90
CA GLN A 181 0.93 -29.88 11.23
C GLN A 181 -0.11 -30.98 11.46
N THR A 182 -0.81 -30.94 12.56
CA THR A 182 -1.81 -31.91 12.95
C THR A 182 -3.07 -31.17 13.38
N LEU A 183 -4.19 -31.54 12.81
CA LEU A 183 -5.50 -31.04 13.15
C LEU A 183 -6.37 -32.23 13.58
N VAL A 184 -6.55 -32.37 14.89
CA VAL A 184 -7.39 -33.43 15.49
C VAL A 184 -8.72 -32.83 15.87
N LEU A 185 -9.75 -33.14 15.15
CA LEU A 185 -11.10 -32.61 15.31
C LEU A 185 -12.10 -33.68 15.71
N SER A 186 -11.67 -34.94 15.77
CA SER A 186 -12.50 -36.06 16.18
C SER A 186 -12.98 -35.91 17.62
N GLY A 187 -14.22 -36.26 17.87
CA GLY A 187 -14.84 -36.21 19.24
C GLY A 187 -15.30 -34.82 19.68
N ASN A 188 -15.23 -33.79 18.85
CA ASN A 188 -15.60 -32.39 19.20
C ASN A 188 -17.06 -32.04 18.84
N GLU A 189 -17.90 -33.01 18.50
CA GLU A 189 -19.31 -32.78 18.14
C GLU A 189 -19.50 -31.72 17.02
N LEU A 190 -18.54 -31.61 16.12
CA LEU A 190 -18.57 -30.62 15.03
C LEU A 190 -19.78 -30.89 14.11
N THR A 191 -20.43 -29.83 13.69
CA THR A 191 -21.56 -29.85 12.78
C THR A 191 -21.35 -28.95 11.58
N GLY A 192 -22.03 -29.26 10.47
CA GLY A 192 -21.94 -28.48 9.26
C GLY A 192 -20.88 -29.00 8.26
N PRO A 193 -20.65 -28.27 7.17
CA PRO A 193 -19.66 -28.64 6.17
C PRO A 193 -18.23 -28.43 6.70
N ILE A 194 -17.28 -29.15 6.10
CA ILE A 194 -15.85 -28.88 6.33
C ILE A 194 -15.51 -27.51 5.72
N PRO A 195 -14.98 -26.56 6.53
CA PRO A 195 -14.60 -25.25 5.99
C PRO A 195 -13.51 -25.38 4.92
N PRO A 196 -13.64 -24.70 3.77
CA PRO A 196 -12.64 -24.75 2.70
C PRO A 196 -11.28 -24.21 3.14
N GLU A 197 -11.23 -23.41 4.19
CA GLU A 197 -10.02 -22.83 4.81
C GLU A 197 -9.06 -23.92 5.31
N ILE A 198 -9.53 -25.17 5.56
CA ILE A 198 -8.67 -26.31 5.87
C ILE A 198 -7.62 -26.52 4.77
N GLY A 199 -7.98 -26.28 3.50
CA GLY A 199 -7.05 -26.37 2.38
C GLY A 199 -5.90 -25.37 2.40
N ASN A 200 -5.96 -24.37 3.26
CA ASN A 200 -4.93 -23.34 3.39
C ASN A 200 -3.79 -23.74 4.36
N PHE A 201 -3.91 -24.84 5.10
CA PHE A 201 -2.84 -25.30 6.00
C PHE A 201 -1.72 -26.00 5.24
N ILE A 202 -0.73 -25.22 4.80
CA ILE A 202 0.38 -25.67 3.91
C ILE A 202 1.27 -26.77 4.53
N ASN A 203 1.32 -26.85 5.87
CA ASN A 203 2.14 -27.82 6.60
C ASN A 203 1.30 -28.96 7.23
N LEU A 204 0.00 -29.04 6.94
CA LEU A 204 -0.87 -30.08 7.50
C LEU A 204 -0.50 -31.45 6.96
N THR A 205 -0.12 -32.35 7.87
CA THR A 205 0.24 -33.74 7.56
C THR A 205 -0.80 -34.73 8.06
N THR A 206 -1.55 -34.35 9.09
CA THR A 206 -2.57 -35.18 9.72
C THR A 206 -3.86 -34.41 9.94
N LEU A 207 -4.96 -34.93 9.44
CA LEU A 207 -6.33 -34.47 9.67
C LEU A 207 -7.16 -35.64 10.16
N ASP A 208 -7.74 -35.54 11.38
CA ASP A 208 -8.56 -36.57 12.02
C ASP A 208 -9.89 -35.97 12.54
#